data_6d1a40e4d142ef7092ef477c622fb40d
#
_entry.id   6d1a40e4d142ef7092ef477c622fb40d
#
_cell.length_a   1.000
_cell.length_b   1.000
_cell.length_c   1.000
_cell.angle_alpha   90.00
_cell.angle_beta   90.00
_cell.angle_gamma   90.00
#
_symmetry.space_group_name_H-M   'P 1'
#
loop_
_entity.id
_entity.type
_entity.pdbx_description
1 polymer ?
#
loop_
_entity_poly.entity_id
_entity_poly.type
_entity_poly.pdbx_seq_one_letter_code
_entity_poly.pdbx_strand_id
1 'polypeptide(L)'
;FLSQKYQAQIVTITLPGLVDVSSTRLRELLARGEGQEYLLPQVYGYILMNRLYGTHADLKRLELPELRACSYSMIRAKRVPHVMGVEEEAVRLAERWGGDEGMARRAAILHDCTKYLELDDQLRLCRQYGVELDELEQQAVKLLHAKTGACIARDIFGEPDEVYQAIF
;
A
#
# COMPACT_ATOMS: atom_id res chain seq x y z
N PHE A 1 -21.41 21.49 -34.41
CA PHE A 1 -21.11 22.83 -33.87
C PHE A 1 -19.68 23.25 -34.15
N LEU A 2 -18.65 22.49 -33.71
CA LEU A 2 -17.23 22.84 -33.85
C LEU A 2 -16.80 22.92 -35.34
N SER A 3 -17.18 21.92 -36.15
CA SER A 3 -16.85 21.94 -37.58
C SER A 3 -17.39 23.13 -38.33
N GLN A 4 -18.64 23.51 -38.04
CA GLN A 4 -19.29 24.66 -38.72
C GLN A 4 -18.78 26.01 -38.19
N LYS A 5 -18.62 26.16 -36.88
CA LYS A 5 -18.22 27.44 -36.27
C LYS A 5 -16.74 27.78 -36.50
N TYR A 6 -15.86 26.78 -36.48
CA TYR A 6 -14.41 26.98 -36.54
C TYR A 6 -13.76 26.39 -37.78
N GLN A 7 -14.54 25.86 -38.74
CA GLN A 7 -14.05 25.15 -39.91
C GLN A 7 -13.04 24.01 -39.55
N ALA A 8 -13.24 23.41 -38.37
CA ALA A 8 -12.34 22.43 -37.84
C ALA A 8 -12.63 21.03 -38.41
N GLN A 9 -11.59 20.32 -38.79
CA GLN A 9 -11.70 18.89 -39.12
C GLN A 9 -11.76 18.08 -37.83
N ILE A 10 -12.87 17.35 -37.63
CA ILE A 10 -13.03 16.46 -36.48
C ILE A 10 -12.63 15.07 -36.90
N VAL A 11 -11.62 14.51 -36.25
CA VAL A 11 -11.18 13.14 -36.44
C VAL A 11 -11.56 12.34 -35.18
N THR A 12 -12.40 11.33 -35.36
CA THR A 12 -12.73 10.39 -34.29
C THR A 12 -11.70 9.27 -34.29
N ILE A 13 -10.99 9.11 -33.19
CA ILE A 13 -10.03 8.01 -32.98
C ILE A 13 -10.73 6.98 -32.09
N THR A 14 -10.91 5.76 -32.60
CA THR A 14 -11.37 4.61 -31.81
C THR A 14 -10.18 3.81 -31.38
N LEU A 15 -9.95 3.71 -30.06
CA LEU A 15 -8.89 2.90 -29.48
C LEU A 15 -9.47 1.55 -29.04
N PRO A 16 -8.99 0.42 -29.60
CA PRO A 16 -9.38 -0.90 -29.13
C PRO A 16 -8.97 -1.07 -27.66
N GLY A 17 -9.87 -1.50 -26.81
CA GLY A 17 -9.62 -1.70 -25.38
C GLY A 17 -9.71 -0.44 -24.52
N LEU A 18 -10.20 0.67 -25.06
CA LEU A 18 -10.53 1.82 -24.23
C LEU A 18 -11.66 1.46 -23.26
N VAL A 19 -11.37 1.55 -21.98
CA VAL A 19 -12.39 1.37 -20.95
C VAL A 19 -13.11 2.71 -20.75
N ASP A 20 -14.38 2.77 -21.11
CA ASP A 20 -15.24 3.95 -20.94
C ASP A 20 -15.78 3.99 -19.50
N VAL A 21 -14.94 4.47 -18.57
CA VAL A 21 -15.34 4.73 -17.19
C VAL A 21 -15.17 6.21 -16.84
N SER A 22 -16.28 6.87 -16.52
CA SER A 22 -16.22 8.25 -16.03
C SER A 22 -15.78 8.30 -14.55
N SER A 23 -15.22 9.43 -14.13
CA SER A 23 -14.83 9.63 -12.72
C SER A 23 -16.03 9.50 -11.77
N THR A 24 -17.23 9.90 -12.19
CA THR A 24 -18.46 9.74 -11.40
C THR A 24 -18.79 8.26 -11.24
N ARG A 25 -18.79 7.52 -12.36
CA ARG A 25 -19.06 6.08 -12.34
C ARG A 25 -18.04 5.30 -11.50
N LEU A 26 -16.76 5.66 -11.60
CA LEU A 26 -15.71 5.03 -10.81
C LEU A 26 -15.92 5.23 -9.30
N ARG A 27 -16.28 6.44 -8.87
CA ARG A 27 -16.58 6.71 -7.45
C ARG A 27 -17.79 5.91 -6.93
N GLU A 28 -18.82 5.74 -7.76
CA GLU A 28 -19.97 4.89 -7.42
C GLU A 28 -19.59 3.42 -7.29
N LEU A 29 -18.69 2.93 -8.14
CA LEU A 29 -18.15 1.56 -8.06
C LEU A 29 -17.34 1.38 -6.78
N LEU A 30 -16.42 2.29 -6.49
CA LEU A 30 -15.59 2.24 -5.29
C LEU A 30 -16.40 2.24 -3.99
N ALA A 31 -17.50 3.01 -3.93
CA ALA A 31 -18.42 3.00 -2.78
C ALA A 31 -19.08 1.63 -2.56
N ARG A 32 -19.10 0.75 -3.57
CA ARG A 32 -19.63 -0.62 -3.50
C ARG A 32 -18.54 -1.69 -3.37
N GLY A 33 -17.27 -1.29 -3.27
CA GLY A 33 -16.14 -2.21 -3.24
C GLY A 33 -15.76 -2.79 -4.59
N GLU A 34 -16.14 -2.12 -5.69
CA GLU A 34 -15.85 -2.47 -7.07
C GLU A 34 -14.95 -1.43 -7.73
N GLY A 35 -14.44 -1.69 -8.94
CA GLY A 35 -13.73 -0.68 -9.76
C GLY A 35 -12.23 -0.54 -9.47
N GLN A 36 -11.65 -1.38 -8.61
CA GLN A 36 -10.21 -1.39 -8.33
C GLN A 36 -9.37 -1.68 -9.58
N GLU A 37 -9.90 -2.43 -10.54
CA GLU A 37 -9.25 -2.78 -11.81
C GLU A 37 -8.98 -1.58 -12.72
N TYR A 38 -9.65 -0.44 -12.47
CA TYR A 38 -9.45 0.80 -13.21
C TYR A 38 -8.37 1.71 -12.60
N LEU A 39 -7.76 1.28 -11.49
CA LEU A 39 -6.81 2.07 -10.73
C LEU A 39 -5.44 1.38 -10.61
N LEU A 40 -4.40 2.18 -10.55
CA LEU A 40 -3.12 1.67 -10.09
C LEU A 40 -3.24 1.22 -8.62
N PRO A 41 -2.60 0.11 -8.22
CA PRO A 41 -2.70 -0.40 -6.85
C PRO A 41 -2.39 0.67 -5.78
N GLN A 42 -1.38 1.53 -6.00
CA GLN A 42 -1.03 2.59 -5.06
C GLN A 42 -2.17 3.63 -4.88
N VAL A 43 -2.90 3.93 -5.96
CA VAL A 43 -4.03 4.86 -5.92
C VAL A 43 -5.20 4.22 -5.18
N TYR A 44 -5.49 2.96 -5.47
CA TYR A 44 -6.53 2.22 -4.77
C TYR A 44 -6.23 2.09 -3.28
N GLY A 45 -5.01 1.72 -2.92
CA GLY A 45 -4.57 1.65 -1.52
C GLY A 45 -4.70 2.99 -0.78
N TYR A 46 -4.33 4.10 -1.44
CA TYR A 46 -4.53 5.43 -0.87
C TYR A 46 -6.02 5.74 -0.61
N ILE A 47 -6.91 5.35 -1.52
CA ILE A 47 -8.36 5.50 -1.38
C ILE A 47 -8.87 4.70 -0.16
N LEU A 48 -8.45 3.44 -0.01
CA LEU A 48 -8.83 2.58 1.11
C LEU A 48 -8.35 3.15 2.45
N MET A 49 -7.06 3.48 2.54
CA MET A 49 -6.42 4.03 3.75
C MET A 49 -7.08 5.33 4.24
N ASN A 50 -7.54 6.17 3.31
CA ASN A 50 -8.15 7.46 3.62
C ASN A 50 -9.69 7.44 3.56
N ARG A 51 -10.30 6.27 3.36
CA ARG A 51 -11.76 6.10 3.28
C ARG A 51 -12.43 7.05 2.30
N LEU A 52 -11.79 7.28 1.14
CA LEU A 52 -12.30 8.18 0.13
C LEU A 52 -13.45 7.54 -0.65
N TYR A 53 -14.31 8.38 -1.22
CA TYR A 53 -15.41 7.98 -2.12
C TYR A 53 -16.38 6.97 -1.52
N GLY A 54 -16.52 6.96 -0.18
CA GLY A 54 -17.44 6.04 0.50
C GLY A 54 -16.93 4.61 0.65
N THR A 55 -15.62 4.38 0.49
CA THR A 55 -15.02 3.08 0.80
C THR A 55 -14.98 2.83 2.30
N HIS A 56 -15.26 1.59 2.72
CA HIS A 56 -15.36 1.16 4.12
C HIS A 56 -14.55 -0.10 4.40
N ALA A 57 -13.32 -0.19 3.85
CA ALA A 57 -12.45 -1.33 4.11
C ALA A 57 -12.11 -1.44 5.60
N ASP A 58 -12.25 -2.65 6.15
CA ASP A 58 -11.69 -2.96 7.47
C ASP A 58 -10.20 -3.25 7.32
N LEU A 59 -9.37 -2.26 7.63
CA LEU A 59 -7.91 -2.35 7.47
C LEU A 59 -7.30 -3.51 8.28
N LYS A 60 -7.97 -3.99 9.33
CA LYS A 60 -7.51 -5.11 10.14
C LYS A 60 -7.85 -6.49 9.56
N ARG A 61 -8.55 -6.53 8.43
CA ARG A 61 -9.01 -7.76 7.78
C ARG A 61 -8.83 -7.73 6.27
N LEU A 62 -7.79 -7.04 5.80
CA LEU A 62 -7.53 -6.94 4.38
C LEU A 62 -7.06 -8.27 3.79
N GLU A 63 -7.62 -8.60 2.63
CA GLU A 63 -7.08 -9.65 1.78
C GLU A 63 -5.75 -9.20 1.16
N LEU A 64 -4.95 -10.15 0.67
CA LEU A 64 -3.60 -9.85 0.15
C LEU A 64 -3.57 -8.78 -0.97
N PRO A 65 -4.50 -8.74 -1.94
CA PRO A 65 -4.49 -7.70 -2.96
C PRO A 65 -4.67 -6.30 -2.39
N GLU A 66 -5.56 -6.13 -1.42
CA GLU A 66 -5.83 -4.86 -0.76
C GLU A 66 -4.68 -4.45 0.17
N LEU A 67 -4.10 -5.42 0.91
CA LEU A 67 -2.93 -5.19 1.75
C LEU A 67 -1.74 -4.70 0.91
N ARG A 68 -1.47 -5.33 -0.25
CA ARG A 68 -0.46 -4.84 -1.20
C ARG A 68 -0.75 -3.43 -1.67
N ALA A 69 -2.01 -3.15 -2.06
CA ALA A 69 -2.40 -1.83 -2.52
C ALA A 69 -2.16 -0.76 -1.43
N CYS A 70 -2.55 -1.03 -0.18
CA CYS A 70 -2.30 -0.16 0.96
C CYS A 70 -0.81 0.04 1.21
N SER A 71 -0.02 -1.02 1.29
CA SER A 71 1.44 -0.94 1.47
C SER A 71 2.10 -0.13 0.35
N TYR A 72 1.73 -0.39 -0.92
CA TYR A 72 2.29 0.33 -2.06
C TYR A 72 1.92 1.82 -2.08
N SER A 73 0.79 2.19 -1.48
CA SER A 73 0.42 3.61 -1.32
C SER A 73 1.28 4.37 -0.30
N MET A 74 1.94 3.65 0.61
CA MET A 74 2.78 4.21 1.67
C MET A 74 4.25 4.37 1.23
N ILE A 75 4.64 3.82 0.10
CA ILE A 75 6.01 3.83 -0.42
C ILE A 75 6.10 4.55 -1.77
N ARG A 76 7.32 4.92 -2.17
CA ARG A 76 7.55 5.47 -3.51
C ARG A 76 7.40 4.39 -4.58
N ALA A 77 6.80 4.72 -5.73
CA ALA A 77 6.53 3.76 -6.81
C ALA A 77 7.76 2.95 -7.24
N LYS A 78 8.95 3.56 -7.27
CA LYS A 78 10.21 2.86 -7.58
C LYS A 78 10.60 1.77 -6.59
N ARG A 79 9.97 1.74 -5.39
CA ARG A 79 10.23 0.73 -4.36
C ARG A 79 9.30 -0.49 -4.46
N VAL A 80 8.20 -0.38 -5.18
CA VAL A 80 7.24 -1.49 -5.36
C VAL A 80 7.89 -2.77 -5.88
N PRO A 81 8.74 -2.75 -6.93
CA PRO A 81 9.42 -3.97 -7.39
C PRO A 81 10.29 -4.65 -6.32
N HIS A 82 10.90 -3.85 -5.41
CA HIS A 82 11.65 -4.42 -4.30
C HIS A 82 10.72 -5.16 -3.32
N VAL A 83 9.60 -4.55 -2.93
CA VAL A 83 8.65 -5.20 -2.01
C VAL A 83 8.09 -6.48 -2.62
N MET A 84 7.79 -6.50 -3.93
CA MET A 84 7.38 -7.71 -4.63
C MET A 84 8.45 -8.80 -4.58
N GLY A 85 9.71 -8.46 -4.86
CA GLY A 85 10.81 -9.43 -4.79
C GLY A 85 11.08 -9.94 -3.37
N VAL A 86 10.93 -9.09 -2.34
CA VAL A 86 11.03 -9.52 -0.94
C VAL A 86 9.88 -10.46 -0.58
N GLU A 87 8.66 -10.17 -1.05
CA GLU A 87 7.51 -11.05 -0.83
C GLU A 87 7.72 -12.44 -1.46
N GLU A 88 8.16 -12.51 -2.71
CA GLU A 88 8.45 -13.77 -3.39
C GLU A 88 9.53 -14.59 -2.66
N GLU A 89 10.62 -13.93 -2.25
CA GLU A 89 11.71 -14.59 -1.57
C GLU A 89 11.34 -15.04 -0.15
N ALA A 90 10.58 -14.24 0.59
CA ALA A 90 10.10 -14.60 1.93
C ALA A 90 9.23 -15.86 1.89
N VAL A 91 8.32 -15.95 0.91
CA VAL A 91 7.50 -17.16 0.71
C VAL A 91 8.35 -18.37 0.36
N ARG A 92 9.30 -18.22 -0.56
CA ARG A 92 10.22 -19.29 -0.95
C ARG A 92 11.05 -19.82 0.24
N LEU A 93 11.47 -18.90 1.12
CA LEU A 93 12.22 -19.29 2.32
C LEU A 93 11.30 -19.97 3.36
N ALA A 94 10.08 -19.47 3.55
CA ALA A 94 9.10 -20.10 4.43
C ALA A 94 8.79 -21.55 3.98
N GLU A 95 8.50 -21.74 2.69
CA GLU A 95 8.29 -23.07 2.11
C GLU A 95 9.49 -23.99 2.35
N ARG A 96 10.70 -23.50 2.09
CA ARG A 96 11.94 -24.30 2.25
C ARG A 96 12.19 -24.73 3.69
N TRP A 97 11.89 -23.88 4.66
CA TRP A 97 12.25 -24.09 6.06
C TRP A 97 11.06 -24.48 6.94
N GLY A 98 9.89 -24.69 6.35
CA GLY A 98 8.67 -25.09 7.06
C GLY A 98 8.04 -23.98 7.89
N GLY A 99 8.23 -22.71 7.48
CA GLY A 99 7.56 -21.55 8.07
C GLY A 99 6.16 -21.35 7.48
N ASP A 100 5.39 -20.44 8.09
CA ASP A 100 4.08 -20.04 7.57
C ASP A 100 4.25 -19.06 6.40
N GLU A 101 3.89 -19.51 5.20
CA GLU A 101 3.98 -18.72 3.96
C GLU A 101 3.07 -17.50 4.00
N GLY A 102 1.89 -17.60 4.61
CA GLY A 102 0.93 -16.49 4.72
C GLY A 102 1.48 -15.38 5.59
N MET A 103 2.04 -15.72 6.75
CA MET A 103 2.68 -14.76 7.66
C MET A 103 3.94 -14.14 7.05
N ALA A 104 4.79 -14.96 6.41
CA ALA A 104 5.99 -14.48 5.72
C ALA A 104 5.64 -13.47 4.61
N ARG A 105 4.60 -13.75 3.85
CA ARG A 105 4.07 -12.88 2.80
C ARG A 105 3.60 -11.54 3.37
N ARG A 106 2.78 -11.57 4.42
CA ARG A 106 2.22 -10.36 5.05
C ARG A 106 3.33 -9.50 5.66
N ALA A 107 4.31 -10.11 6.34
CA ALA A 107 5.48 -9.41 6.85
C ALA A 107 6.28 -8.73 5.72
N ALA A 108 6.53 -9.46 4.63
CA ALA A 108 7.25 -8.93 3.47
C ALA A 108 6.52 -7.76 2.79
N ILE A 109 5.19 -7.82 2.65
CA ILE A 109 4.39 -6.73 2.09
C ILE A 109 4.52 -5.45 2.94
N LEU A 110 4.60 -5.57 4.26
CA LEU A 110 4.54 -4.43 5.18
C LEU A 110 5.91 -3.94 5.67
N HIS A 111 7.02 -4.67 5.46
CA HIS A 111 8.33 -4.37 6.06
C HIS A 111 8.86 -2.96 5.80
N ASP A 112 8.53 -2.36 4.68
CA ASP A 112 9.00 -1.05 4.24
C ASP A 112 7.92 0.06 4.33
N CYS A 113 6.73 -0.22 4.89
CA CYS A 113 5.59 0.70 4.84
C CYS A 113 5.85 2.09 5.45
N THR A 114 6.80 2.21 6.38
CA THR A 114 7.20 3.48 7.01
C THR A 114 8.54 4.03 6.50
N LYS A 115 9.16 3.39 5.50
CA LYS A 115 10.52 3.69 5.02
C LYS A 115 10.75 5.13 4.58
N TYR A 116 9.72 5.82 4.15
CA TYR A 116 9.80 7.17 3.61
C TYR A 116 9.27 8.24 4.56
N LEU A 117 8.97 7.88 5.80
CA LEU A 117 8.68 8.85 6.84
C LEU A 117 9.96 9.58 7.24
N GLU A 118 9.84 10.87 7.53
CA GLU A 118 10.94 11.69 8.03
C GLU A 118 11.28 11.30 9.49
N LEU A 119 12.48 11.69 9.95
CA LEU A 119 12.97 11.31 11.29
C LEU A 119 11.99 11.67 12.41
N ASP A 120 11.44 12.88 12.38
CA ASP A 120 10.50 13.35 13.40
C ASP A 120 9.22 12.51 13.46
N ASP A 121 8.69 12.08 12.30
CA ASP A 121 7.52 11.21 12.22
C ASP A 121 7.86 9.80 12.74
N GLN A 122 9.00 9.26 12.40
CA GLN A 122 9.49 7.97 12.92
C GLN A 122 9.63 8.03 14.45
N LEU A 123 10.29 9.05 14.99
CA LEU A 123 10.46 9.25 16.43
C LEU A 123 9.13 9.45 17.15
N ARG A 124 8.17 10.13 16.52
CA ARG A 124 6.82 10.29 17.06
C ARG A 124 6.10 8.93 17.15
N LEU A 125 6.19 8.10 16.13
CA LEU A 125 5.62 6.75 16.15
C LEU A 125 6.29 5.89 17.22
N CYS A 126 7.62 5.92 17.34
CA CYS A 126 8.33 5.18 18.39
C CYS A 126 7.82 5.58 19.80
N ARG A 127 7.68 6.88 20.07
CA ARG A 127 7.11 7.36 21.34
C ARG A 127 5.66 6.92 21.54
N GLN A 128 4.84 7.00 20.50
CA GLN A 128 3.42 6.59 20.54
C GLN A 128 3.26 5.12 20.92
N TYR A 129 4.15 4.26 20.39
CA TYR A 129 4.10 2.81 20.60
C TYR A 129 5.00 2.32 21.73
N GLY A 130 5.67 3.22 22.46
CA GLY A 130 6.56 2.85 23.57
C GLY A 130 7.79 2.06 23.13
N VAL A 131 8.26 2.28 21.89
CA VAL A 131 9.47 1.64 21.37
C VAL A 131 10.70 2.32 21.94
N GLU A 132 11.52 1.56 22.69
CA GLU A 132 12.79 2.03 23.21
C GLU A 132 13.82 2.12 22.09
N LEU A 133 14.58 3.22 22.10
CA LEU A 133 15.62 3.53 21.12
C LEU A 133 16.94 3.79 21.84
N ASP A 134 18.02 3.24 21.30
CA ASP A 134 19.37 3.61 21.71
C ASP A 134 19.80 4.96 21.13
N GLU A 135 21.02 5.44 21.51
CA GLU A 135 21.54 6.73 21.07
C GLU A 135 21.77 6.80 19.55
N LEU A 136 22.13 5.70 18.91
CA LEU A 136 22.35 5.63 17.46
C LEU A 136 21.01 5.69 16.72
N GLU A 137 20.03 4.93 17.17
CA GLU A 137 18.69 4.87 16.58
C GLU A 137 17.99 6.23 16.63
N GLN A 138 18.19 7.02 17.70
CA GLN A 138 17.59 8.35 17.82
C GLN A 138 18.08 9.34 16.75
N GLN A 139 19.20 9.07 16.10
CA GLN A 139 19.81 9.91 15.06
C GLN A 139 19.77 9.28 13.67
N ALA A 140 19.42 8.00 13.56
CA ALA A 140 19.54 7.23 12.34
C ALA A 140 18.15 6.79 11.80
N VAL A 141 17.46 7.71 11.13
CA VAL A 141 16.12 7.45 10.55
C VAL A 141 16.00 6.12 9.78
N LYS A 142 17.11 5.68 9.16
CA LYS A 142 17.11 4.43 8.37
C LYS A 142 16.98 3.17 9.22
N LEU A 143 17.25 3.23 10.52
CA LEU A 143 17.13 2.09 11.42
C LEU A 143 15.70 1.95 11.97
N LEU A 144 14.92 3.04 11.96
CA LEU A 144 13.62 3.10 12.64
C LEU A 144 12.49 2.47 11.84
N HIS A 145 12.61 2.40 10.50
CA HIS A 145 11.48 1.97 9.66
C HIS A 145 11.04 0.51 9.91
N ALA A 146 11.92 -0.37 10.34
CA ALA A 146 11.55 -1.73 10.72
C ALA A 146 10.67 -1.70 11.99
N LYS A 147 11.13 -1.03 13.05
CA LYS A 147 10.40 -0.90 14.31
C LYS A 147 9.04 -0.23 14.14
N THR A 148 9.01 0.91 13.45
CA THR A 148 7.75 1.64 13.20
C THR A 148 6.84 0.91 12.22
N GLY A 149 7.40 0.23 11.22
CA GLY A 149 6.67 -0.62 10.27
C GLY A 149 5.97 -1.78 10.98
N ALA A 150 6.67 -2.46 11.89
CA ALA A 150 6.09 -3.51 12.73
C ALA A 150 4.92 -2.99 13.58
N CYS A 151 5.08 -1.82 14.19
CA CYS A 151 4.01 -1.18 14.97
C CYS A 151 2.78 -0.85 14.11
N ILE A 152 2.98 -0.29 12.92
CA ILE A 152 1.91 0.00 11.95
C ILE A 152 1.25 -1.30 11.47
N ALA A 153 2.02 -2.35 11.19
CA ALA A 153 1.48 -3.65 10.79
C ALA A 153 0.50 -4.20 11.84
N ARG A 154 0.88 -4.16 13.11
CA ARG A 154 0.04 -4.65 14.21
C ARG A 154 -1.15 -3.73 14.50
N ASP A 155 -0.95 -2.43 14.61
CA ASP A 155 -1.97 -1.50 15.09
C ASP A 155 -2.99 -1.12 14.00
N ILE A 156 -2.52 -0.82 12.79
CA ILE A 156 -3.37 -0.39 11.68
C ILE A 156 -3.92 -1.58 10.90
N PHE A 157 -3.06 -2.56 10.58
CA PHE A 157 -3.45 -3.70 9.75
C PHE A 157 -3.87 -4.94 10.54
N GLY A 158 -3.76 -4.91 11.88
CA GLY A 158 -4.21 -6.00 12.74
C GLY A 158 -3.39 -7.28 12.60
N GLU A 159 -2.15 -7.16 12.17
CA GLU A 159 -1.27 -8.31 11.98
C GLU A 159 -0.90 -8.95 13.33
N PRO A 160 -0.76 -10.30 13.36
CA PRO A 160 -0.40 -11.02 14.57
C PRO A 160 1.06 -10.76 14.99
N ASP A 161 1.39 -11.18 16.21
CA ASP A 161 2.72 -10.96 16.79
C ASP A 161 3.84 -11.61 15.97
N GLU A 162 3.60 -12.73 15.31
CA GLU A 162 4.57 -13.39 14.44
C GLU A 162 4.98 -12.51 13.26
N VAL A 163 4.00 -11.82 12.64
CA VAL A 163 4.26 -10.85 11.56
C VAL A 163 4.97 -9.62 12.11
N TYR A 164 4.55 -9.14 13.29
CA TYR A 164 5.22 -8.02 13.98
C TYR A 164 6.71 -8.34 14.22
N GLN A 165 7.02 -9.51 14.80
CA GLN A 165 8.39 -9.93 15.11
C GLN A 165 9.24 -10.13 13.84
N ALA A 166 8.63 -10.57 12.74
CA ALA A 166 9.34 -10.75 11.48
C ALA A 166 9.71 -9.42 10.79
N ILE A 167 9.01 -8.31 11.12
CA ILE A 167 9.30 -6.97 10.59
C ILE A 167 10.25 -6.21 11.53
N PHE A 168 10.04 -6.33 12.85
CA PHE A 168 10.78 -5.62 13.90
C PHE A 168 12.27 -5.99 13.92
#